data_5d02f5e25bfb02eb6a8c91561284593c
#
_entry.id   5d02f5e25bfb02eb6a8c91561284593c
#
_cell.length_a   1.000
_cell.length_b   1.000
_cell.length_c   1.000
_cell.angle_alpha   90.00
_cell.angle_beta   90.00
_cell.angle_gamma   90.00
#
_symmetry.space_group_name_H-M   'P 1'
#
loop_
_entity.id
_entity.type
_entity.pdbx_description
1 polymer ?
#
loop_
_entity_poly.entity_id
_entity_poly.type
_entity_poly.pdbx_seq_one_letter_code
_entity_poly.pdbx_strand_id
1 'polypeptide(L)'
;VSTRRIRLDVAYDGTDFSGWARQPGLRTVCGVLEAELAKILRNPVVLTVAGRTDAGVHARAQVCHLDVDPQWLDQRSLEGRPEALVRRLARLLPADIAVMDARWAPQEFDARFSALRRHYEYRLTTAPWGPEPTRARDTAAWQRGADLDAVRDASDRLLGLHDFAAFCRRREGATTIRELQRFDWRAEPDPRGEDAAGAAEVWTASVSADAFCWSMVRSLVGAVMAVGEGRRSSDWISGLLTETERSSAVPVAPACGLALVGVDYPADADLAARNLVTREVRPGPGGAAGTGDGGGPGAASGTVSGAGCCGD
;
A
#
# COMPACT_ATOMS: atom_id res chain seq x y z
N VAL A 1 14.33 10.69 -28.05
CA VAL A 1 15.26 10.22 -27.02
C VAL A 1 14.66 8.98 -26.39
N SER A 2 15.42 7.85 -26.39
CA SER A 2 14.98 6.59 -25.80
C SER A 2 15.16 6.68 -24.27
N THR A 3 14.08 6.68 -23.51
CA THR A 3 14.14 6.62 -22.05
C THR A 3 14.42 5.20 -21.58
N ARG A 4 15.09 5.07 -20.43
CA ARG A 4 15.29 3.80 -19.71
C ARG A 4 14.67 3.90 -18.32
N ARG A 5 14.21 2.77 -17.82
CA ARG A 5 13.54 2.68 -16.52
C ARG A 5 14.51 2.36 -15.40
N ILE A 6 14.43 3.11 -14.32
CA ILE A 6 15.13 2.84 -13.07
C ILE A 6 14.09 2.42 -12.03
N ARG A 7 14.30 1.27 -11.38
CA ARG A 7 13.58 0.85 -10.18
C ARG A 7 14.34 1.35 -8.97
N LEU A 8 13.59 1.85 -7.98
CA LEU A 8 14.08 2.23 -6.65
C LEU A 8 13.37 1.42 -5.58
N ASP A 9 14.14 0.88 -4.64
CA ASP A 9 13.63 0.26 -3.43
C ASP A 9 13.85 1.25 -2.27
N VAL A 10 12.76 1.62 -1.57
CA VAL A 10 12.70 2.77 -0.66
C VAL A 10 12.15 2.38 0.70
N ALA A 11 12.77 2.89 1.77
CA ALA A 11 12.23 2.81 3.12
C ALA A 11 11.98 4.21 3.70
N TYR A 12 10.98 4.34 4.57
CA TYR A 12 10.71 5.60 5.26
C TYR A 12 9.95 5.42 6.59
N ASP A 13 10.27 6.28 7.54
CA ASP A 13 9.41 6.57 8.69
C ASP A 13 8.32 7.56 8.26
N GLY A 14 7.09 7.11 8.21
CA GLY A 14 5.96 7.89 7.71
C GLY A 14 5.41 8.91 8.70
N THR A 15 5.88 8.94 9.95
CA THR A 15 5.30 9.71 11.05
C THR A 15 5.07 11.18 10.68
N ASP A 16 6.07 11.82 10.11
CA ASP A 16 6.06 13.26 9.81
C ASP A 16 5.70 13.55 8.33
N PHE A 17 5.12 12.57 7.63
CA PHE A 17 4.68 12.70 6.25
C PHE A 17 3.15 12.70 6.12
N SER A 18 2.65 13.55 5.23
CA SER A 18 1.24 13.54 4.78
C SER A 18 0.94 12.44 3.76
N GLY A 19 1.63 11.29 3.90
CA GLY A 19 1.56 10.12 3.03
C GLY A 19 2.53 10.17 1.86
N TRP A 20 2.36 9.22 0.94
CA TRP A 20 3.23 9.09 -0.23
C TRP A 20 2.98 10.18 -1.28
N ALA A 21 1.73 10.36 -1.71
CA ALA A 21 1.40 11.15 -2.90
C ALA A 21 1.61 12.65 -2.69
N ARG A 22 2.16 13.36 -3.70
CA ARG A 22 2.30 14.82 -3.68
C ARG A 22 0.97 15.49 -3.39
N GLN A 23 1.01 16.49 -2.51
CA GLN A 23 -0.10 17.36 -2.15
C GLN A 23 0.44 18.78 -2.01
N PRO A 24 -0.26 19.81 -2.52
CA PRO A 24 0.19 21.19 -2.42
C PRO A 24 0.40 21.60 -0.97
N GLY A 25 1.56 22.19 -0.68
CA GLY A 25 1.90 22.72 0.65
C GLY A 25 2.18 21.66 1.73
N LEU A 26 2.11 20.36 1.42
CA LEU A 26 2.33 19.29 2.39
C LEU A 26 3.63 18.53 2.13
N ARG A 27 4.29 18.10 3.21
CA ARG A 27 5.47 17.24 3.15
C ARG A 27 5.04 15.80 2.83
N THR A 28 5.45 15.27 1.69
CA THR A 28 5.11 13.93 1.22
C THR A 28 6.36 13.17 0.79
N VAL A 29 6.37 11.85 0.91
CA VAL A 29 7.53 11.01 0.55
C VAL A 29 7.90 11.20 -0.92
N CYS A 30 6.92 11.12 -1.83
CA CYS A 30 7.12 11.34 -3.27
C CYS A 30 7.68 12.72 -3.57
N GLY A 31 7.14 13.77 -2.92
CA GLY A 31 7.60 15.14 -3.14
C GLY A 31 9.06 15.36 -2.76
N VAL A 32 9.49 14.80 -1.63
CA VAL A 32 10.90 14.88 -1.19
C VAL A 32 11.81 14.08 -2.13
N LEU A 33 11.43 12.84 -2.47
CA LEU A 33 12.23 12.00 -3.38
C LEU A 33 12.40 12.63 -4.76
N GLU A 34 11.31 13.12 -5.36
CA GLU A 34 11.34 13.77 -6.67
C GLU A 34 12.19 15.04 -6.66
N ALA A 35 12.13 15.83 -5.58
CA ALA A 35 12.93 17.04 -5.45
C ALA A 35 14.43 16.73 -5.38
N GLU A 36 14.85 15.73 -4.59
CA GLU A 36 16.26 15.36 -4.46
C GLU A 36 16.80 14.65 -5.71
N LEU A 37 15.99 13.78 -6.34
CA LEU A 37 16.34 13.17 -7.63
C LEU A 37 16.49 14.23 -8.72
N ALA A 38 15.59 15.22 -8.77
CA ALA A 38 15.67 16.29 -9.76
C ALA A 38 16.95 17.14 -9.61
N LYS A 39 17.42 17.39 -8.38
CA LYS A 39 18.72 18.06 -8.13
C LYS A 39 19.89 17.24 -8.66
N ILE A 40 19.89 15.92 -8.42
CA ILE A 40 20.96 15.02 -8.85
C ILE A 40 20.98 14.90 -10.38
N LEU A 41 19.81 14.61 -10.97
CA LEU A 41 19.68 14.34 -12.40
C LEU A 41 19.60 15.64 -13.25
N ARG A 42 19.45 16.80 -12.58
CA ARG A 42 19.29 18.14 -13.21
C ARG A 42 18.11 18.23 -14.17
N ASN A 43 17.12 17.40 -13.96
CA ASN A 43 15.90 17.31 -14.74
C ASN A 43 14.71 16.98 -13.84
N PRO A 44 13.51 17.45 -14.16
CA PRO A 44 12.31 17.05 -13.42
C PRO A 44 12.07 15.55 -13.59
N VAL A 45 11.65 14.90 -12.52
CA VAL A 45 11.34 13.46 -12.50
C VAL A 45 9.93 13.23 -11.96
N VAL A 46 9.32 12.12 -12.36
CA VAL A 46 8.02 11.66 -11.87
C VAL A 46 8.16 10.22 -11.42
N LEU A 47 7.72 9.94 -10.20
CA LEU A 47 7.76 8.59 -9.62
C LEU A 47 6.42 7.87 -9.77
N THR A 48 6.46 6.65 -10.27
CA THR A 48 5.35 5.69 -10.21
C THR A 48 5.62 4.70 -9.09
N VAL A 49 4.67 4.54 -8.16
CA VAL A 49 4.81 3.74 -6.93
C VAL A 49 3.97 2.47 -6.95
N ALA A 50 4.44 1.40 -6.32
CA ALA A 50 3.74 0.11 -6.19
C ALA A 50 2.41 0.24 -5.43
N GLY A 51 2.38 1.06 -4.39
CA GLY A 51 1.18 1.34 -3.61
C GLY A 51 1.37 2.61 -2.78
N ARG A 52 0.38 3.51 -2.81
CA ARG A 52 0.40 4.71 -1.98
C ARG A 52 0.16 4.33 -0.53
N THR A 53 0.90 4.94 0.40
CA THR A 53 0.67 4.87 1.83
C THR A 53 -0.01 6.15 2.31
N ASP A 54 -0.86 6.02 3.35
CA ASP A 54 -1.53 7.15 3.99
C ASP A 54 -0.57 7.93 4.89
N ALA A 55 -1.01 9.11 5.37
CA ALA A 55 -0.28 9.89 6.37
C ALA A 55 0.02 9.04 7.62
N GLY A 56 1.25 9.11 8.11
CA GLY A 56 1.71 8.38 9.28
C GLY A 56 2.03 6.89 9.05
N VAL A 57 1.83 6.36 7.84
CA VAL A 57 2.13 4.96 7.49
C VAL A 57 3.57 4.83 7.01
N HIS A 58 4.28 3.84 7.52
CA HIS A 58 5.69 3.56 7.20
C HIS A 58 5.85 2.64 5.99
N ALA A 59 7.09 2.54 5.50
CA ALA A 59 7.50 1.46 4.61
C ALA A 59 8.94 1.04 4.89
N ARG A 60 9.17 -0.28 4.87
CA ARG A 60 10.51 -0.88 4.87
C ARG A 60 10.92 -1.36 3.48
N ALA A 61 9.96 -1.56 2.57
CA ALA A 61 10.21 -2.06 1.22
C ALA A 61 9.20 -1.52 0.20
N GLN A 62 9.06 -0.19 0.14
CA GLN A 62 8.33 0.47 -0.94
C GLN A 62 9.12 0.36 -2.23
N VAL A 63 8.42 0.17 -3.34
CA VAL A 63 9.01 0.14 -4.68
C VAL A 63 8.42 1.25 -5.53
N CYS A 64 9.28 1.98 -6.24
CA CYS A 64 8.86 2.91 -7.27
C CYS A 64 9.79 2.85 -8.49
N HIS A 65 9.36 3.44 -9.59
CA HIS A 65 10.18 3.59 -10.76
C HIS A 65 10.07 5.00 -11.36
N LEU A 66 11.07 5.35 -12.15
CA LEU A 66 11.09 6.54 -12.99
C LEU A 66 11.71 6.22 -14.34
N ASP A 67 11.30 6.96 -15.36
CA ASP A 67 11.90 6.90 -16.68
C ASP A 67 12.86 8.08 -16.86
N VAL A 68 14.08 7.81 -17.29
CA VAL A 68 15.14 8.80 -17.46
C VAL A 68 15.78 8.69 -18.83
N ASP A 69 16.28 9.80 -19.35
CA ASP A 69 17.29 9.76 -20.41
C ASP A 69 18.60 9.23 -19.80
N PRO A 70 19.20 8.14 -20.34
CA PRO A 70 20.46 7.61 -19.82
C PRO A 70 21.56 8.65 -19.71
N GLN A 71 21.58 9.66 -20.59
CA GLN A 71 22.55 10.76 -20.56
C GLN A 71 22.49 11.58 -19.24
N TRP A 72 21.38 11.57 -18.53
CA TRP A 72 21.30 12.26 -17.22
C TRP A 72 22.23 11.63 -16.18
N LEU A 73 22.62 10.36 -16.39
CA LEU A 73 23.53 9.64 -15.51
C LEU A 73 25.01 9.77 -15.96
N ASP A 74 25.33 10.37 -17.12
CA ASP A 74 26.69 10.52 -17.64
C ASP A 74 27.53 11.59 -16.90
N GLN A 75 27.15 11.85 -15.64
CA GLN A 75 27.88 12.73 -14.75
C GLN A 75 29.00 11.95 -14.04
N ARG A 76 30.13 12.61 -13.80
CA ARG A 76 31.29 12.01 -13.10
C ARG A 76 30.92 11.30 -11.78
N SER A 77 29.87 11.77 -11.10
CA SER A 77 29.43 11.20 -9.81
C SER A 77 28.50 10.00 -9.93
N LEU A 78 27.95 9.74 -11.10
CA LEU A 78 27.01 8.64 -11.37
C LEU A 78 27.59 7.59 -12.33
N GLU A 79 28.53 8.01 -13.21
CA GLU A 79 29.24 7.12 -14.15
C GLU A 79 28.31 6.24 -14.99
N GLY A 80 27.15 6.77 -15.39
CA GLY A 80 26.12 6.02 -16.14
C GLY A 80 25.39 4.95 -15.33
N ARG A 81 25.60 4.84 -14.02
CA ARG A 81 25.10 3.75 -13.18
C ARG A 81 24.02 4.24 -12.21
N PRO A 82 22.79 3.68 -12.25
CA PRO A 82 21.73 4.05 -11.30
C PRO A 82 22.07 3.72 -9.84
N GLU A 83 22.88 2.68 -9.59
CA GLU A 83 23.30 2.28 -8.24
C GLU A 83 24.05 3.41 -7.50
N ALA A 84 24.71 4.28 -8.26
CA ALA A 84 25.41 5.45 -7.70
C ALA A 84 24.44 6.49 -7.10
N LEU A 85 23.15 6.47 -7.51
CA LEU A 85 22.11 7.32 -6.93
C LEU A 85 21.94 7.05 -5.43
N VAL A 86 22.05 5.80 -4.98
CA VAL A 86 21.89 5.42 -3.56
C VAL A 86 22.81 6.26 -2.68
N ARG A 87 24.11 6.31 -2.98
CA ARG A 87 25.10 7.08 -2.20
C ARG A 87 24.85 8.59 -2.28
N ARG A 88 24.37 9.06 -3.43
CA ARG A 88 24.07 10.49 -3.62
C ARG A 88 22.85 10.90 -2.82
N LEU A 89 21.78 10.10 -2.90
CA LEU A 89 20.53 10.33 -2.17
C LEU A 89 20.72 10.22 -0.65
N ALA A 90 21.53 9.28 -0.17
CA ALA A 90 21.84 9.14 1.26
C ALA A 90 22.46 10.40 1.90
N ARG A 91 23.04 11.30 1.10
CA ARG A 91 23.62 12.58 1.57
C ARG A 91 22.66 13.76 1.50
N LEU A 92 21.56 13.63 0.76
CA LEU A 92 20.63 14.71 0.47
C LEU A 92 19.27 14.49 1.13
N LEU A 93 18.85 13.22 1.25
CA LEU A 93 17.60 12.86 1.88
C LEU A 93 17.65 13.11 3.39
N PRO A 94 16.53 13.53 3.99
CA PRO A 94 16.38 13.56 5.43
C PRO A 94 16.43 12.15 6.02
N ALA A 95 16.74 12.05 7.32
CA ALA A 95 16.96 10.78 8.01
C ALA A 95 15.76 9.83 8.02
N ASP A 96 14.58 10.32 7.71
CA ASP A 96 13.32 9.56 7.68
C ASP A 96 12.97 8.97 6.29
N ILE A 97 13.86 9.12 5.28
CA ILE A 97 13.75 8.43 3.99
C ILE A 97 15.12 7.84 3.61
N ALA A 98 15.11 6.60 3.13
CA ALA A 98 16.28 5.96 2.55
C ALA A 98 15.94 5.30 1.21
N VAL A 99 16.78 5.51 0.19
CA VAL A 99 16.79 4.68 -1.03
C VAL A 99 17.81 3.60 -0.83
N MET A 100 17.37 2.35 -0.74
CA MET A 100 18.21 1.20 -0.40
C MET A 100 18.85 0.58 -1.64
N ASP A 101 18.15 0.66 -2.77
CA ASP A 101 18.62 0.14 -4.05
C ASP A 101 18.11 1.01 -5.19
N ALA A 102 18.91 1.09 -6.26
CA ALA A 102 18.56 1.74 -7.51
C ALA A 102 19.19 0.95 -8.65
N ARG A 103 18.38 0.45 -9.59
CA ARG A 103 18.88 -0.38 -10.68
C ARG A 103 18.07 -0.19 -11.96
N TRP A 104 18.69 -0.48 -13.09
CA TRP A 104 17.96 -0.57 -14.35
C TRP A 104 16.89 -1.66 -14.26
N ALA A 105 15.73 -1.39 -14.81
CA ALA A 105 14.63 -2.34 -14.94
C ALA A 105 14.20 -2.45 -16.41
N PRO A 106 13.60 -3.59 -16.82
CA PRO A 106 12.97 -3.71 -18.12
C PRO A 106 11.91 -2.60 -18.34
N GLN A 107 11.70 -2.22 -19.60
CA GLN A 107 10.72 -1.17 -19.93
C GLN A 107 9.28 -1.59 -19.56
N GLU A 108 9.02 -2.88 -19.51
CA GLU A 108 7.77 -3.50 -19.11
C GLU A 108 7.54 -3.47 -17.59
N PHE A 109 8.58 -3.22 -16.79
CA PHE A 109 8.43 -3.13 -15.33
C PHE A 109 7.61 -1.90 -14.95
N ASP A 110 6.43 -2.11 -14.43
CA ASP A 110 5.60 -1.06 -13.81
C ASP A 110 5.45 -1.35 -12.32
N ALA A 111 5.98 -0.46 -11.46
CA ALA A 111 5.94 -0.67 -10.02
C ALA A 111 4.52 -0.93 -9.48
N ARG A 112 3.49 -0.34 -10.11
CA ARG A 112 2.10 -0.49 -9.69
C ARG A 112 1.42 -1.71 -10.32
N PHE A 113 1.52 -1.84 -11.66
CA PHE A 113 0.73 -2.80 -12.41
C PHE A 113 1.41 -4.16 -12.53
N SER A 114 2.76 -4.22 -12.47
CA SER A 114 3.47 -5.51 -12.47
C SER A 114 3.43 -6.23 -11.12
N ALA A 115 3.05 -5.56 -10.03
CA ALA A 115 3.05 -6.18 -8.71
C ALA A 115 2.02 -7.31 -8.60
N LEU A 116 2.47 -8.44 -8.01
CA LEU A 116 1.66 -9.63 -7.74
C LEU A 116 0.92 -9.49 -6.42
N ARG A 117 1.63 -9.04 -5.38
CA ARG A 117 1.09 -8.85 -4.03
C ARG A 117 1.86 -7.78 -3.27
N ARG A 118 1.25 -7.27 -2.20
CA ARG A 118 1.85 -6.35 -1.23
C ARG A 118 1.74 -6.98 0.13
N HIS A 119 2.78 -6.78 0.95
CA HIS A 119 2.88 -7.30 2.30
C HIS A 119 2.95 -6.13 3.26
N TYR A 120 2.10 -6.17 4.27
CA TYR A 120 2.07 -5.21 5.36
C TYR A 120 2.30 -5.91 6.69
N GLU A 121 2.94 -5.22 7.60
CA GLU A 121 2.92 -5.55 9.03
C GLU A 121 2.18 -4.45 9.78
N TYR A 122 1.38 -4.87 10.75
CA TYR A 122 0.77 -3.96 11.71
C TYR A 122 1.20 -4.35 13.12
N ARG A 123 1.90 -3.42 13.79
CA ARG A 123 2.43 -3.63 15.13
C ARG A 123 1.62 -2.83 16.15
N LEU A 124 1.20 -3.48 17.24
CA LEU A 124 0.51 -2.84 18.35
C LEU A 124 1.00 -3.40 19.67
N THR A 125 0.74 -2.68 20.75
CA THR A 125 0.96 -3.16 22.12
C THR A 125 -0.31 -3.02 22.96
N THR A 126 -0.56 -4.02 23.79
CA THR A 126 -1.65 -4.01 24.77
C THR A 126 -1.22 -3.41 26.12
N ALA A 127 0.04 -2.96 26.22
CA ALA A 127 0.60 -2.38 27.43
C ALA A 127 -0.22 -1.16 27.91
N PRO A 128 -0.60 -1.10 29.19
CA PRO A 128 -1.37 0.04 29.73
C PRO A 128 -0.59 1.37 29.68
N TRP A 129 0.73 1.32 29.64
CA TRP A 129 1.60 2.50 29.50
C TRP A 129 1.88 2.88 28.03
N GLY A 130 1.36 2.12 27.05
CA GLY A 130 1.60 2.36 25.63
C GLY A 130 2.87 1.68 25.09
N PRO A 131 3.32 2.06 23.88
CA PRO A 131 4.51 1.49 23.28
C PRO A 131 5.79 1.92 24.01
N GLU A 132 6.81 1.09 23.91
CA GLU A 132 8.16 1.43 24.35
C GLU A 132 8.64 2.71 23.63
N PRO A 133 9.24 3.70 24.33
CA PRO A 133 9.61 4.99 23.72
C PRO A 133 10.45 4.88 22.46
N THR A 134 11.36 3.90 22.40
CA THR A 134 12.21 3.64 21.22
C THR A 134 11.44 3.07 20.02
N ARG A 135 10.23 2.57 20.24
CA ARG A 135 9.35 1.97 19.25
C ARG A 135 8.00 2.71 19.13
N ALA A 136 7.88 3.88 19.75
CA ALA A 136 6.64 4.64 19.79
C ALA A 136 6.19 5.14 18.41
N ARG A 137 7.12 5.27 17.46
CA ARG A 137 6.81 5.70 16.10
C ARG A 137 6.22 4.59 15.23
N ASP A 138 6.53 3.31 15.53
CA ASP A 138 6.14 2.15 14.71
C ASP A 138 5.26 1.12 15.44
N THR A 139 4.74 1.48 16.61
CA THR A 139 3.89 0.61 17.43
C THR A 139 2.66 1.38 17.91
N ALA A 140 1.48 0.91 17.55
CA ALA A 140 0.23 1.52 18.00
C ALA A 140 -0.09 1.12 19.46
N ALA A 141 -0.54 2.07 20.27
CA ALA A 141 -1.08 1.76 21.59
C ALA A 141 -2.50 1.19 21.45
N TRP A 142 -2.74 0.01 22.05
CA TRP A 142 -4.05 -0.62 22.14
C TRP A 142 -4.36 -1.00 23.59
N GLN A 143 -4.74 -0.01 24.38
CA GLN A 143 -4.84 -0.14 25.84
C GLN A 143 -6.09 -0.89 26.33
N ARG A 144 -6.99 -1.29 25.44
CA ARG A 144 -8.12 -2.15 25.77
C ARG A 144 -7.66 -3.59 25.74
N GLY A 145 -8.05 -4.36 26.75
CA GLY A 145 -7.80 -5.80 26.74
C GLY A 145 -8.47 -6.45 25.53
N ALA A 146 -7.77 -7.35 24.89
CA ALA A 146 -8.27 -8.10 23.75
C ALA A 146 -7.80 -9.57 23.84
N ASP A 147 -8.65 -10.47 23.35
CA ASP A 147 -8.34 -11.90 23.22
C ASP A 147 -7.69 -12.14 21.85
N LEU A 148 -6.43 -12.59 21.86
CA LEU A 148 -5.68 -12.83 20.64
C LEU A 148 -6.24 -13.99 19.80
N ASP A 149 -6.82 -15.00 20.42
CA ASP A 149 -7.39 -16.13 19.70
C ASP A 149 -8.68 -15.73 19.00
N ALA A 150 -9.50 -14.88 19.63
CA ALA A 150 -10.66 -14.26 18.99
C ALA A 150 -10.25 -13.34 17.82
N VAL A 151 -9.12 -12.60 17.94
CA VAL A 151 -8.56 -11.80 16.84
C VAL A 151 -8.11 -12.67 15.68
N ARG A 152 -7.46 -13.80 15.94
CA ARG A 152 -7.03 -14.77 14.92
C ARG A 152 -8.23 -15.39 14.19
N ASP A 153 -9.23 -15.88 14.92
CA ASP A 153 -10.46 -16.44 14.33
C ASP A 153 -11.17 -15.42 13.44
N ALA A 154 -11.29 -14.17 13.90
CA ALA A 154 -11.88 -13.08 13.11
C ALA A 154 -11.05 -12.75 11.85
N SER A 155 -9.71 -12.87 11.91
CA SER A 155 -8.82 -12.62 10.78
C SER A 155 -8.95 -13.71 9.72
N ASP A 156 -9.06 -14.97 10.14
CA ASP A 156 -9.22 -16.12 9.22
C ASP A 156 -10.49 -16.02 8.39
N ARG A 157 -11.57 -15.46 8.95
CA ARG A 157 -12.85 -15.26 8.25
C ARG A 157 -12.77 -14.23 7.12
N LEU A 158 -11.73 -13.41 7.07
CA LEU A 158 -11.52 -12.39 6.05
C LEU A 158 -10.66 -12.89 4.87
N LEU A 159 -10.07 -14.09 4.99
CA LEU A 159 -9.22 -14.65 3.94
C LEU A 159 -10.02 -15.01 2.68
N GLY A 160 -9.40 -14.85 1.52
CA GLY A 160 -9.97 -15.17 0.23
C GLY A 160 -10.33 -13.97 -0.62
N LEU A 161 -11.06 -14.26 -1.71
CA LEU A 161 -11.54 -13.25 -2.67
C LEU A 161 -12.91 -12.73 -2.22
N HIS A 162 -12.95 -11.48 -1.79
CA HIS A 162 -14.16 -10.82 -1.29
C HIS A 162 -14.28 -9.39 -1.81
N ASP A 163 -15.48 -8.83 -1.70
CA ASP A 163 -15.68 -7.39 -1.79
C ASP A 163 -15.42 -6.75 -0.41
N PHE A 164 -14.33 -5.98 -0.31
CA PHE A 164 -13.94 -5.27 0.90
C PHE A 164 -14.51 -3.85 0.96
N ALA A 165 -15.67 -3.60 0.33
CA ALA A 165 -16.28 -2.27 0.32
C ALA A 165 -16.48 -1.69 1.71
N ALA A 166 -16.92 -2.50 2.70
CA ALA A 166 -17.11 -2.10 4.09
C ALA A 166 -15.83 -1.52 4.75
N PHE A 167 -14.66 -1.97 4.30
CA PHE A 167 -13.35 -1.60 4.86
C PHE A 167 -12.65 -0.47 4.10
N CYS A 168 -13.20 -0.02 2.98
CA CYS A 168 -12.51 0.85 2.04
C CYS A 168 -13.18 2.21 1.86
N ARG A 169 -12.37 3.25 1.66
CA ARG A 169 -12.87 4.46 1.01
C ARG A 169 -12.95 4.21 -0.50
N ARG A 170 -14.17 4.23 -1.03
CA ARG A 170 -14.42 4.05 -2.45
C ARG A 170 -13.76 5.16 -3.27
N ARG A 171 -13.19 4.79 -4.41
CA ARG A 171 -12.76 5.70 -5.47
C ARG A 171 -13.59 5.41 -6.71
N GLU A 172 -14.00 6.44 -7.39
CA GLU A 172 -14.69 6.31 -8.67
C GLU A 172 -13.81 5.54 -9.67
N GLY A 173 -14.38 4.59 -10.38
CA GLY A 173 -13.69 3.72 -11.34
C GLY A 173 -12.76 2.64 -10.72
N ALA A 174 -12.74 2.48 -9.40
CA ALA A 174 -11.93 1.43 -8.75
C ALA A 174 -12.82 0.37 -8.08
N THR A 175 -12.53 -0.91 -8.32
CA THR A 175 -13.15 -2.03 -7.62
C THR A 175 -12.62 -2.17 -6.19
N THR A 176 -13.43 -2.68 -5.28
CA THR A 176 -13.08 -3.05 -3.90
C THR A 176 -12.86 -4.54 -3.71
N ILE A 177 -13.01 -5.33 -4.80
CA ILE A 177 -12.79 -6.78 -4.79
C ILE A 177 -11.28 -7.06 -4.73
N ARG A 178 -10.88 -7.79 -3.68
CA ARG A 178 -9.47 -8.13 -3.40
C ARG A 178 -9.37 -9.58 -2.94
N GLU A 179 -8.20 -10.16 -3.18
CA GLU A 179 -7.84 -11.45 -2.62
C GLU A 179 -6.91 -11.25 -1.43
N LEU A 180 -7.48 -11.39 -0.21
CA LEU A 180 -6.70 -11.38 1.03
C LEU A 180 -6.10 -12.76 1.22
N GLN A 181 -4.77 -12.86 1.10
CA GLN A 181 -4.04 -14.13 1.03
C GLN A 181 -3.44 -14.53 2.37
N ARG A 182 -3.21 -13.53 3.26
CA ARG A 182 -2.63 -13.73 4.58
C ARG A 182 -3.15 -12.68 5.55
N PHE A 183 -3.53 -13.12 6.76
CA PHE A 183 -3.83 -12.24 7.88
C PHE A 183 -3.63 -13.02 9.17
N ASP A 184 -2.38 -13.16 9.59
CA ASP A 184 -2.00 -13.89 10.80
C ASP A 184 -1.35 -12.98 11.83
N TRP A 185 -1.38 -13.42 13.08
CA TRP A 185 -0.92 -12.68 14.22
C TRP A 185 0.14 -13.45 15.02
N ARG A 186 1.22 -12.74 15.39
CA ARG A 186 2.27 -13.20 16.29
C ARG A 186 2.28 -12.31 17.52
N ALA A 187 2.29 -12.91 18.71
CA ALA A 187 2.59 -12.21 19.95
C ALA A 187 4.09 -12.31 20.24
N GLU A 188 4.69 -11.22 20.65
CA GLU A 188 6.04 -11.14 21.20
C GLU A 188 5.88 -10.91 22.70
N PRO A 189 6.51 -11.76 23.55
CA PRO A 189 6.42 -11.60 25.00
C PRO A 189 7.06 -10.28 25.43
N ASP A 190 6.66 -9.82 26.62
CA ASP A 190 7.28 -8.67 27.25
C ASP A 190 8.78 -8.93 27.46
N PRO A 191 9.68 -8.05 26.98
CA PRO A 191 11.12 -8.25 27.15
C PRO A 191 11.57 -8.26 28.62
N ARG A 192 10.73 -7.80 29.55
CA ARG A 192 10.97 -7.85 31.01
C ARG A 192 10.66 -9.22 31.63
N GLY A 193 10.07 -10.16 30.86
CA GLY A 193 9.62 -11.47 31.28
C GLY A 193 8.14 -11.55 31.60
N GLU A 194 7.59 -12.76 31.52
CA GLU A 194 6.15 -13.02 31.74
C GLU A 194 5.69 -12.71 33.17
N ASP A 195 6.59 -12.81 34.15
CA ASP A 195 6.32 -12.54 35.57
C ASP A 195 6.39 -11.03 35.92
N ALA A 196 6.73 -10.17 34.97
CA ALA A 196 6.81 -8.74 35.24
C ALA A 196 5.42 -8.19 35.59
N ALA A 197 5.34 -7.35 36.64
CA ALA A 197 4.08 -6.73 37.02
C ALA A 197 3.52 -5.90 35.84
N GLY A 198 2.33 -6.28 35.39
CA GLY A 198 1.70 -5.70 34.21
C GLY A 198 2.40 -6.09 32.90
N ALA A 199 2.97 -7.32 32.82
CA ALA A 199 3.51 -7.87 31.59
C ALA A 199 2.50 -7.66 30.44
N ALA A 200 3.01 -7.20 29.32
CA ALA A 200 2.21 -6.83 28.17
C ALA A 200 2.85 -7.40 26.91
N GLU A 201 2.02 -7.74 25.97
CA GLU A 201 2.47 -8.29 24.70
C GLU A 201 2.55 -7.21 23.63
N VAL A 202 3.46 -7.42 22.71
CA VAL A 202 3.45 -6.73 21.43
C VAL A 202 2.93 -7.70 20.38
N TRP A 203 1.87 -7.32 19.71
CA TRP A 203 1.28 -8.11 18.64
C TRP A 203 1.66 -7.56 17.28
N THR A 204 2.04 -8.46 16.37
CA THR A 204 2.34 -8.11 14.99
C THR A 204 1.44 -8.92 14.06
N ALA A 205 0.59 -8.21 13.31
CA ALA A 205 -0.16 -8.80 12.20
C ALA A 205 0.68 -8.80 10.93
N SER A 206 0.65 -9.90 10.17
CA SER A 206 1.15 -9.98 8.80
C SER A 206 -0.03 -10.05 7.85
N VAL A 207 -0.13 -9.09 6.93
CA VAL A 207 -1.28 -8.95 6.02
C VAL A 207 -0.77 -8.92 4.58
N SER A 208 -1.25 -9.84 3.74
CA SER A 208 -0.85 -9.90 2.33
C SER A 208 -2.06 -10.02 1.42
N ALA A 209 -2.08 -9.25 0.33
CA ALA A 209 -3.11 -9.29 -0.67
C ALA A 209 -2.54 -8.94 -2.06
N ASP A 210 -3.29 -9.27 -3.11
CA ASP A 210 -2.98 -8.87 -4.47
C ASP A 210 -2.99 -7.34 -4.66
N ALA A 211 -3.90 -6.66 -3.98
CA ALA A 211 -3.96 -5.21 -3.88
C ALA A 211 -4.75 -4.79 -2.63
N PHE A 212 -4.58 -3.53 -2.23
CA PHE A 212 -5.35 -2.94 -1.14
C PHE A 212 -6.07 -1.67 -1.62
N CYS A 213 -7.29 -1.47 -1.17
CA CYS A 213 -7.96 -0.20 -1.33
C CYS A 213 -7.65 0.75 -0.16
N TRP A 214 -8.04 2.02 -0.30
CA TRP A 214 -7.66 3.06 0.65
C TRP A 214 -8.10 2.74 2.08
N SER A 215 -7.16 2.76 3.02
CA SER A 215 -7.30 2.45 4.46
C SER A 215 -7.70 1.00 4.77
N MET A 216 -7.72 0.08 3.79
CA MET A 216 -8.19 -1.28 3.98
C MET A 216 -7.49 -2.00 5.14
N VAL A 217 -6.16 -2.09 5.16
CA VAL A 217 -5.42 -2.82 6.21
C VAL A 217 -5.76 -2.27 7.60
N ARG A 218 -5.77 -0.96 7.78
CA ARG A 218 -6.10 -0.32 9.06
C ARG A 218 -7.54 -0.60 9.49
N SER A 219 -8.47 -0.65 8.54
CA SER A 219 -9.88 -1.01 8.79
C SER A 219 -10.03 -2.49 9.14
N LEU A 220 -9.29 -3.39 8.45
CA LEU A 220 -9.24 -4.82 8.79
C LEU A 220 -8.76 -5.03 10.22
N VAL A 221 -7.60 -4.43 10.57
CA VAL A 221 -7.06 -4.51 11.94
C VAL A 221 -8.06 -3.96 12.96
N GLY A 222 -8.64 -2.78 12.71
CA GLY A 222 -9.63 -2.19 13.63
C GLY A 222 -10.86 -3.08 13.83
N ALA A 223 -11.32 -3.77 12.79
CA ALA A 223 -12.47 -4.67 12.86
C ALA A 223 -12.17 -5.93 13.68
N VAL A 224 -11.06 -6.62 13.41
CA VAL A 224 -10.71 -7.85 14.15
C VAL A 224 -10.38 -7.54 15.62
N MET A 225 -9.76 -6.39 15.89
CA MET A 225 -9.53 -5.94 17.26
C MET A 225 -10.84 -5.63 17.99
N ALA A 226 -11.88 -5.13 17.30
CA ALA A 226 -13.20 -4.93 17.92
C ALA A 226 -13.86 -6.27 18.32
N VAL A 227 -13.55 -7.36 17.61
CA VAL A 227 -13.97 -8.73 18.01
C VAL A 227 -13.15 -9.21 19.20
N GLY A 228 -11.82 -9.07 19.16
CA GLY A 228 -10.95 -9.47 20.28
C GLY A 228 -11.28 -8.74 21.58
N GLU A 229 -11.75 -7.49 21.52
CA GLU A 229 -12.26 -6.72 22.68
C GLU A 229 -13.66 -7.19 23.15
N GLY A 230 -14.30 -8.14 22.50
CA GLY A 230 -15.67 -8.58 22.79
C GLY A 230 -16.76 -7.55 22.44
N ARG A 231 -16.43 -6.45 21.76
CA ARG A 231 -17.42 -5.43 21.34
C ARG A 231 -18.24 -5.86 20.13
N ARG A 232 -17.76 -6.81 19.37
CA ARG A 232 -18.41 -7.37 18.18
C ARG A 232 -18.25 -8.89 18.17
N SER A 233 -19.16 -9.58 17.51
CA SER A 233 -19.07 -11.02 17.29
C SER A 233 -18.27 -11.36 16.03
N SER A 234 -17.75 -12.57 15.94
CA SER A 234 -17.13 -13.09 14.71
C SER A 234 -18.10 -13.08 13.52
N ASP A 235 -19.41 -13.28 13.75
CA ASP A 235 -20.41 -13.23 12.69
C ASP A 235 -20.58 -11.83 12.10
N TRP A 236 -20.39 -10.78 12.91
CA TRP A 236 -20.37 -9.41 12.40
C TRP A 236 -19.28 -9.20 11.35
N ILE A 237 -18.08 -9.79 11.54
CA ILE A 237 -16.99 -9.76 10.55
C ILE A 237 -17.44 -10.35 9.21
N SER A 238 -18.09 -11.53 9.25
CA SER A 238 -18.60 -12.18 8.04
C SER A 238 -19.69 -11.35 7.37
N GLY A 239 -20.53 -10.67 8.15
CA GLY A 239 -21.56 -9.76 7.66
C GLY A 239 -21.00 -8.56 6.89
N LEU A 240 -19.84 -8.02 7.33
CA LEU A 240 -19.19 -6.90 6.64
C LEU A 240 -18.75 -7.23 5.20
N LEU A 241 -18.49 -8.50 4.89
CA LEU A 241 -18.12 -8.93 3.54
C LEU A 241 -19.31 -8.92 2.55
N THR A 242 -20.53 -8.77 3.03
CA THR A 242 -21.75 -8.64 2.22
C THR A 242 -22.18 -7.19 2.01
N GLU A 243 -21.56 -6.23 2.73
CA GLU A 243 -21.85 -4.81 2.56
C GLU A 243 -21.20 -4.27 1.28
N THR A 244 -21.93 -3.45 0.53
CA THR A 244 -21.46 -2.86 -0.73
C THR A 244 -20.93 -1.42 -0.58
N GLU A 245 -21.01 -0.88 0.63
CA GLU A 245 -20.56 0.47 0.98
C GLU A 245 -19.68 0.44 2.24
N ARG A 246 -18.95 1.52 2.46
CA ARG A 246 -18.11 1.64 3.65
C ARG A 246 -18.94 1.64 4.92
N SER A 247 -18.63 0.72 5.83
CA SER A 247 -19.29 0.65 7.13
C SER A 247 -18.71 1.68 8.11
N SER A 248 -19.59 2.52 8.68
CA SER A 248 -19.21 3.45 9.75
C SER A 248 -18.94 2.74 11.08
N ALA A 249 -19.38 1.47 11.21
CA ALA A 249 -19.14 0.64 12.38
C ALA A 249 -17.73 0.07 12.47
N VAL A 250 -16.97 0.11 11.35
CA VAL A 250 -15.60 -0.40 11.27
C VAL A 250 -14.60 0.66 11.77
N PRO A 251 -13.94 0.43 12.92
CA PRO A 251 -12.91 1.34 13.40
C PRO A 251 -11.68 1.32 12.48
N VAL A 252 -10.96 2.42 12.40
CA VAL A 252 -9.70 2.51 11.64
C VAL A 252 -8.53 2.55 12.63
N ALA A 253 -7.70 1.53 12.61
CA ALA A 253 -6.53 1.45 13.48
C ALA A 253 -5.53 2.61 13.23
N PRO A 254 -4.74 3.06 14.23
CA PRO A 254 -3.74 4.12 14.09
C PRO A 254 -2.75 3.85 12.94
N ALA A 255 -2.31 4.91 12.27
CA ALA A 255 -1.41 4.78 11.12
C ALA A 255 0.00 4.31 11.53
N CYS A 256 0.48 4.75 12.68
CA CYS A 256 1.83 4.49 13.17
C CYS A 256 2.17 3.00 13.33
N GLY A 257 1.18 2.13 13.54
CA GLY A 257 1.42 0.69 13.61
C GLY A 257 1.65 0.04 12.25
N LEU A 258 1.34 0.71 11.14
CA LEU A 258 1.34 0.11 9.81
C LEU A 258 2.61 0.38 9.02
N ALA A 259 3.22 -0.67 8.48
CA ALA A 259 4.35 -0.58 7.56
C ALA A 259 4.17 -1.47 6.33
N LEU A 260 4.46 -0.96 5.13
CA LEU A 260 4.64 -1.77 3.92
C LEU A 260 6.00 -2.46 4.00
N VAL A 261 6.01 -3.80 4.02
CA VAL A 261 7.23 -4.58 4.25
C VAL A 261 7.69 -5.41 3.05
N GLY A 262 6.90 -5.45 1.99
CA GLY A 262 7.27 -6.16 0.78
C GLY A 262 6.32 -5.92 -0.39
N VAL A 263 6.86 -6.04 -1.60
CA VAL A 263 6.10 -6.07 -2.85
C VAL A 263 6.69 -7.14 -3.74
N ASP A 264 5.88 -8.13 -4.11
CA ASP A 264 6.29 -9.20 -5.01
C ASP A 264 6.03 -8.83 -6.46
N TYR A 265 6.97 -9.18 -7.31
CA TYR A 265 6.89 -9.04 -8.77
C TYR A 265 7.15 -10.38 -9.44
N PRO A 266 6.62 -10.61 -10.65
CA PRO A 266 6.96 -11.79 -11.44
C PRO A 266 8.39 -11.70 -11.98
N ALA A 267 8.87 -12.77 -12.61
CA ALA A 267 10.10 -12.73 -13.40
C ALA A 267 9.99 -11.71 -14.55
N ASP A 268 11.11 -11.17 -15.00
CA ASP A 268 11.13 -10.12 -16.02
C ASP A 268 10.40 -10.51 -17.32
N ALA A 269 10.45 -11.79 -17.70
CA ALA A 269 9.76 -12.31 -18.89
C ALA A 269 8.22 -12.22 -18.79
N ASP A 270 7.66 -12.19 -17.57
CA ASP A 270 6.22 -12.22 -17.33
C ASP A 270 5.63 -10.83 -17.04
N LEU A 271 6.46 -9.78 -16.98
CA LEU A 271 6.05 -8.42 -16.64
C LEU A 271 4.98 -7.88 -17.58
N ALA A 272 5.15 -8.04 -18.89
CA ALA A 272 4.22 -7.54 -19.90
C ALA A 272 2.85 -8.21 -19.77
N ALA A 273 2.83 -9.54 -19.63
CA ALA A 273 1.60 -10.31 -19.45
C ALA A 273 0.88 -9.91 -18.16
N ARG A 274 1.62 -9.73 -17.06
CA ARG A 274 1.07 -9.29 -15.76
C ARG A 274 0.40 -7.92 -15.86
N ASN A 275 1.03 -6.97 -16.56
CA ASN A 275 0.50 -5.62 -16.73
C ASN A 275 -0.86 -5.61 -17.43
N LEU A 276 -1.08 -6.47 -18.42
CA LEU A 276 -2.35 -6.60 -19.12
C LEU A 276 -3.45 -7.08 -18.15
N VAL A 277 -3.18 -8.18 -17.45
CA VAL A 277 -4.14 -8.75 -16.46
C VAL A 277 -4.51 -7.76 -15.35
N THR A 278 -3.52 -6.99 -14.86
CA THR A 278 -3.76 -6.07 -13.75
C THR A 278 -4.58 -4.84 -14.16
N ARG A 279 -4.56 -4.45 -15.43
CA ARG A 279 -5.36 -3.31 -15.96
C ARG A 279 -6.80 -3.69 -16.25
N GLU A 280 -7.11 -4.97 -16.36
CA GLU A 280 -8.48 -5.43 -16.51
C GLU A 280 -9.28 -5.22 -15.22
N VAL A 281 -10.54 -4.77 -15.38
CA VAL A 281 -11.46 -4.60 -14.24
C VAL A 281 -11.96 -5.99 -13.82
N ARG A 282 -11.69 -6.40 -12.58
CA ARG A 282 -12.18 -7.69 -12.07
C ARG A 282 -13.70 -7.70 -11.96
N PRO A 283 -14.38 -8.73 -12.53
CA PRO A 283 -15.79 -8.98 -12.24
C PRO A 283 -15.98 -9.34 -10.77
N GLY A 284 -17.12 -9.01 -10.20
CA GLY A 284 -17.49 -9.34 -8.81
C GLY A 284 -17.58 -10.86 -8.59
N PRO A 285 -17.49 -11.34 -7.33
CA PRO A 285 -17.79 -12.72 -6.98
C PRO A 285 -19.24 -13.01 -7.36
N GLY A 286 -19.47 -13.80 -8.43
CA GLY A 286 -20.77 -14.12 -9.01
C GLY A 286 -20.99 -13.69 -10.47
N GLY A 287 -20.07 -12.90 -11.04
CA GLY A 287 -20.10 -12.57 -12.47
C GLY A 287 -19.44 -13.67 -13.31
N ALA A 288 -20.23 -14.59 -13.85
CA ALA A 288 -19.77 -15.52 -14.88
C ALA A 288 -19.26 -14.71 -16.08
N ALA A 289 -18.13 -15.13 -16.64
CA ALA A 289 -17.65 -14.62 -17.92
C ALA A 289 -18.73 -14.74 -18.96
N GLY A 290 -19.32 -13.62 -19.37
CA GLY A 290 -20.29 -13.58 -20.46
C GLY A 290 -19.61 -14.06 -21.72
N THR A 291 -19.99 -15.22 -22.20
CA THR A 291 -19.67 -15.73 -23.55
C THR A 291 -20.19 -14.70 -24.55
N GLY A 292 -19.24 -14.02 -25.20
CA GLY A 292 -19.56 -13.11 -26.31
C GLY A 292 -20.23 -13.87 -27.44
N ASP A 293 -21.50 -13.60 -27.67
CA ASP A 293 -22.20 -13.98 -28.90
C ASP A 293 -22.13 -12.80 -29.87
N GLY A 294 -21.70 -13.13 -31.07
CA GLY A 294 -21.44 -12.20 -32.14
C GLY A 294 -22.76 -11.64 -32.75
N GLY A 295 -22.82 -10.33 -32.88
CA GLY A 295 -23.83 -9.61 -33.66
C GLY A 295 -23.18 -8.51 -34.47
N GLY A 296 -23.14 -8.67 -35.77
CA GLY A 296 -22.51 -7.80 -36.77
C GLY A 296 -23.17 -6.42 -36.94
N PRO A 297 -22.67 -5.60 -37.87
CA PRO A 297 -22.72 -4.15 -37.84
C PRO A 297 -23.99 -3.55 -38.42
N GLY A 298 -24.55 -2.59 -37.71
CA GLY A 298 -25.61 -1.71 -38.20
C GLY A 298 -25.13 -0.27 -38.25
N ALA A 299 -24.94 0.23 -39.46
CA ALA A 299 -24.65 1.64 -39.72
C ALA A 299 -25.93 2.50 -39.56
N ALA A 300 -25.83 3.62 -38.86
CA ALA A 300 -26.68 4.79 -39.13
C ALA A 300 -26.02 6.08 -38.63
N SER A 301 -25.91 6.98 -39.54
CA SER A 301 -25.52 8.38 -39.52
C SER A 301 -26.41 9.27 -38.66
N GLY A 302 -25.90 10.38 -38.10
CA GLY A 302 -26.74 11.45 -37.59
C GLY A 302 -26.01 12.52 -36.79
N THR A 303 -25.46 13.49 -37.51
CA THR A 303 -25.41 14.96 -37.30
C THR A 303 -25.31 15.57 -35.88
N VAL A 304 -24.21 16.28 -35.69
CA VAL A 304 -23.89 17.64 -35.20
C VAL A 304 -24.97 18.47 -34.50
N SER A 305 -24.67 18.98 -33.34
CA SER A 305 -24.87 20.34 -32.77
C SER A 305 -24.45 20.30 -31.29
N GLY A 306 -23.52 21.09 -30.73
CA GLY A 306 -23.26 22.47 -30.85
C GLY A 306 -23.56 23.16 -29.51
N ALA A 307 -22.59 23.88 -28.95
CA ALA A 307 -22.66 24.86 -27.82
C ALA A 307 -22.84 24.24 -26.40
N GLY A 308 -22.14 24.64 -25.36
CA GLY A 308 -21.27 25.75 -25.05
C GLY A 308 -21.27 26.00 -23.56
N CYS A 309 -20.16 26.51 -23.06
CA CYS A 309 -19.98 27.40 -21.91
C CYS A 309 -20.14 26.93 -20.48
N CYS A 310 -18.99 27.01 -19.77
CA CYS A 310 -18.67 27.75 -18.53
C CYS A 310 -19.34 27.41 -17.19
N GLY A 311 -18.47 27.31 -16.20
CA GLY A 311 -18.65 27.99 -14.92
C GLY A 311 -18.47 27.13 -13.69
N ASP A 312 -17.42 27.55 -12.94
CA ASP A 312 -17.07 27.38 -11.53
C ASP A 312 -16.62 26.00 -11.04
#